data_5dbde5eefd3939153e1acb0fac392e0a
#
_entry.id   5dbde5eefd3939153e1acb0fac392e0a
#
_cell.length_a   1.000
_cell.length_b   1.000
_cell.length_c   1.000
_cell.angle_alpha   90.00
_cell.angle_beta   90.00
_cell.angle_gamma   90.00
#
_symmetry.space_group_name_H-M   'P 1'
#
loop_
_entity.id
_entity.type
_entity.pdbx_description
1 polymer ?
#
loop_
_entity_poly.entity_id
_entity_poly.type
_entity_poly.pdbx_seq_one_letter_code
_entity_poly.pdbx_strand_id
1 'polypeptide(L)'
;MLKQLINFYKVSSPGPCNGEALSSSDERRLKYLKWSTFLSATFGYGMYYVCRLSLNVVKKPIVEEGIFSETELGIIGSVLFFTYALGKFTNGFLADRSNINRFMTTGLLVTALVNLCLGFTNSFILFAVLWGISGWFQSMGAA
;
A
#
# COMPACT_ATOMS: atom_id res chain seq x y z
N MET A 1 15.33 -17.89 -6.30
CA MET A 1 14.30 -16.83 -6.29
C MET A 1 13.83 -16.48 -4.88
N LEU A 2 13.31 -17.42 -4.09
CA LEU A 2 12.77 -17.13 -2.74
C LEU A 2 13.80 -16.49 -1.79
N LYS A 3 15.06 -16.98 -1.78
CA LYS A 3 16.14 -16.40 -0.96
C LYS A 3 16.52 -14.97 -1.34
N GLN A 4 16.39 -14.60 -2.61
CA GLN A 4 16.65 -13.23 -3.07
C GLN A 4 15.53 -12.28 -2.65
N LEU A 5 14.28 -12.74 -2.67
CA LEU A 5 13.14 -11.99 -2.16
C LEU A 5 13.26 -11.76 -0.65
N ILE A 6 13.60 -12.80 0.11
CA ILE A 6 13.81 -12.68 1.57
C ILE A 6 14.93 -11.69 1.89
N ASN A 7 16.05 -11.75 1.15
CA ASN A 7 17.15 -10.80 1.32
C ASN A 7 16.77 -9.35 0.93
N PHE A 8 15.87 -9.17 -0.04
CA PHE A 8 15.39 -7.85 -0.43
C PHE A 8 14.58 -7.18 0.68
N TYR A 9 13.78 -7.96 1.44
CA TYR A 9 12.99 -7.42 2.56
C TYR A 9 13.73 -7.43 3.90
N LYS A 10 14.92 -8.00 3.98
CA LYS A 10 15.68 -8.10 5.23
C LYS A 10 16.01 -6.71 5.78
N VAL A 11 15.70 -6.50 7.05
CA VAL A 11 16.09 -5.30 7.80
C VAL A 11 17.61 -5.30 7.94
N SER A 12 18.26 -4.21 7.57
CA SER A 12 19.68 -4.00 7.82
C SER A 12 19.88 -3.89 9.32
N SER A 13 20.62 -4.83 9.92
CA SER A 13 20.92 -4.75 11.36
C SER A 13 21.63 -3.43 11.67
N PRO A 14 21.22 -2.65 12.67
CA PRO A 14 22.00 -1.52 13.12
C PRO A 14 23.37 -2.05 13.58
N GLY A 15 24.44 -1.40 13.14
CA GLY A 15 25.79 -1.70 13.63
C GLY A 15 25.86 -1.56 15.16
N PRO A 16 26.90 -2.14 15.81
CA PRO A 16 27.04 -2.01 17.27
C PRO A 16 27.02 -0.54 17.63
N CYS A 17 26.07 -0.16 18.51
CA CYS A 17 26.03 1.14 19.12
C CYS A 17 27.21 1.25 20.08
N ASN A 18 28.37 1.70 19.59
CA ASN A 18 29.41 2.18 20.46
C ASN A 18 28.84 3.43 21.14
N GLY A 19 28.77 3.43 22.46
CA GLY A 19 28.15 4.49 23.28
C GLY A 19 28.89 5.84 23.25
N GLU A 20 29.43 6.23 22.10
CA GLU A 20 30.00 7.54 21.86
C GLU A 20 28.89 8.55 21.64
N ALA A 21 28.97 9.68 22.33
CA ALA A 21 28.04 10.80 22.17
C ALA A 21 28.01 11.20 20.68
N LEU A 22 26.80 11.22 20.09
CA LEU A 22 26.57 11.61 18.72
C LEU A 22 27.18 13.00 18.44
N SER A 23 28.02 13.07 17.44
CA SER A 23 28.55 14.37 16.96
C SER A 23 27.40 15.26 16.48
N SER A 24 27.55 16.58 16.59
CA SER A 24 26.55 17.55 16.11
C SER A 24 26.23 17.42 14.60
N SER A 25 27.14 16.86 13.83
CA SER A 25 26.95 16.50 12.43
C SER A 25 26.02 15.28 12.28
N ASP A 26 26.14 14.31 13.18
CA ASP A 26 25.31 13.10 13.17
C ASP A 26 23.87 13.39 13.60
N GLU A 27 23.69 14.31 14.55
CA GLU A 27 22.35 14.77 14.96
C GLU A 27 21.59 15.46 13.81
N ARG A 28 22.27 16.30 13.02
CA ARG A 28 21.65 16.96 11.86
C ARG A 28 21.28 15.92 10.79
N ARG A 29 22.15 14.95 10.54
CA ARG A 29 21.91 13.85 9.60
C ARG A 29 20.72 13.00 10.05
N LEU A 30 20.62 12.69 11.33
CA LEU A 30 19.49 11.95 11.91
C LEU A 30 18.18 12.72 11.78
N LYS A 31 18.18 14.03 12.05
CA LYS A 31 17.00 14.88 11.85
C LYS A 31 16.57 14.88 10.37
N TYR A 32 17.51 15.06 9.46
CA TYR A 32 17.22 15.04 8.03
C TYR A 32 16.63 13.68 7.59
N LEU A 33 17.23 12.57 8.03
CA LEU A 33 16.74 11.22 7.71
C LEU A 33 15.34 10.98 8.27
N LYS A 34 15.06 11.40 9.52
CA LYS A 34 13.73 11.32 10.14
C LYS A 34 12.69 12.10 9.33
N TRP A 35 12.99 13.34 8.97
CA TRP A 35 12.10 14.19 8.18
C TRP A 35 11.88 13.63 6.77
N SER A 36 12.93 13.17 6.11
CA SER A 36 12.85 12.54 4.78
C SER A 36 11.98 11.29 4.81
N THR A 37 12.17 10.42 5.80
CA THR A 37 11.36 9.20 5.97
C THR A 37 9.91 9.55 6.26
N PHE A 38 9.66 10.53 7.14
CA PHE A 38 8.31 10.97 7.48
C PHE A 38 7.57 11.54 6.27
N LEU A 39 8.21 12.45 5.53
CA LEU A 39 7.62 13.04 4.32
C LEU A 39 7.37 11.99 3.24
N SER A 40 8.33 11.08 3.03
CA SER A 40 8.18 9.98 2.06
C SER A 40 7.03 9.04 2.42
N ALA A 41 6.92 8.67 3.70
CA ALA A 41 5.82 7.83 4.19
C ALA A 41 4.46 8.53 4.07
N THR A 42 4.39 9.83 4.43
CA THR A 42 3.16 10.63 4.31
C THR A 42 2.71 10.74 2.85
N PHE A 43 3.66 11.01 1.94
CA PHE A 43 3.36 11.11 0.52
C PHE A 43 2.91 9.78 -0.06
N GLY A 44 3.62 8.68 0.28
CA GLY A 44 3.24 7.31 -0.11
C GLY A 44 1.85 6.93 0.37
N TYR A 45 1.53 7.26 1.63
CA TYR A 45 0.21 7.02 2.20
C TYR A 45 -0.88 7.85 1.49
N GLY A 46 -0.60 9.11 1.16
CA GLY A 46 -1.49 9.95 0.36
C GLY A 46 -1.80 9.34 -1.01
N MET A 47 -0.80 8.77 -1.68
CA MET A 47 -0.99 8.09 -2.97
C MET A 47 -1.87 6.84 -2.85
N TYR A 48 -1.79 6.09 -1.74
CA TYR A 48 -2.74 5.00 -1.47
C TYR A 48 -4.18 5.50 -1.39
N TYR A 49 -4.39 6.65 -0.74
CA TYR A 49 -5.73 7.26 -0.67
C TYR A 49 -6.25 7.68 -2.03
N VAL A 50 -5.42 8.25 -2.88
CA VAL A 50 -5.80 8.60 -4.27
C VAL A 50 -6.26 7.35 -5.02
N CYS A 51 -5.51 6.25 -4.96
CA CYS A 51 -5.89 4.98 -5.57
C CYS A 51 -7.20 4.42 -4.99
N ARG A 52 -7.43 4.59 -3.69
CA ARG A 52 -8.64 4.11 -3.01
C ARG A 52 -9.88 4.92 -3.37
N LEU A 53 -9.73 6.22 -3.53
CA LEU A 53 -10.84 7.12 -3.85
C LEU A 53 -11.19 7.11 -5.34
N SER A 54 -10.36 6.54 -6.20
CA SER A 54 -10.59 6.49 -7.65
C SER A 54 -11.96 5.89 -8.00
N LEU A 55 -12.36 4.80 -7.33
CA LEU A 55 -13.68 4.18 -7.54
C LEU A 55 -14.83 5.13 -7.20
N ASN A 56 -14.71 5.93 -6.13
CA ASN A 56 -15.77 6.86 -5.74
C ASN A 56 -15.99 7.94 -6.79
N VAL A 57 -14.94 8.36 -7.48
CA VAL A 57 -15.00 9.37 -8.55
C VAL A 57 -15.70 8.81 -9.79
N VAL A 58 -15.40 7.56 -10.15
CA VAL A 58 -15.96 6.93 -11.37
C VAL A 58 -17.29 6.21 -11.13
N LYS A 59 -17.72 6.08 -9.87
CA LYS A 59 -18.95 5.37 -9.50
C LYS A 59 -20.19 5.91 -10.21
N LYS A 60 -20.33 7.24 -10.24
CA LYS A 60 -21.49 7.88 -10.86
C LYS A 60 -21.56 7.66 -12.37
N PRO A 61 -20.49 7.92 -13.16
CA PRO A 61 -20.47 7.58 -14.58
C PRO A 61 -20.76 6.10 -14.86
N ILE A 62 -20.20 5.18 -14.09
CA ILE A 62 -20.37 3.72 -14.27
C ILE A 62 -21.85 3.33 -14.14
N VAL A 63 -22.58 3.92 -13.19
CA VAL A 63 -24.02 3.67 -13.01
C VAL A 63 -24.84 4.32 -14.13
N GLU A 64 -24.52 5.56 -14.52
CA GLU A 64 -25.22 6.29 -15.58
C GLU A 64 -25.06 5.61 -16.95
N GLU A 65 -23.89 5.01 -17.23
CA GLU A 65 -23.62 4.23 -18.44
C GLU A 65 -24.21 2.81 -18.37
N GLY A 66 -24.75 2.39 -17.22
CA GLY A 66 -25.36 1.07 -17.04
C GLY A 66 -24.37 -0.09 -17.04
N ILE A 67 -23.06 0.18 -16.78
CA ILE A 67 -22.01 -0.86 -16.74
C ILE A 67 -22.20 -1.73 -15.51
N PHE A 68 -22.44 -1.11 -14.35
CA PHE A 68 -22.72 -1.79 -13.08
C PHE A 68 -23.88 -1.11 -12.36
N SER A 69 -24.69 -1.91 -11.65
CA SER A 69 -25.73 -1.41 -10.74
C SER A 69 -25.13 -0.85 -9.44
N GLU A 70 -25.89 -0.02 -8.74
CA GLU A 70 -25.47 0.50 -7.42
C GLU A 70 -25.19 -0.62 -6.41
N THR A 71 -25.97 -1.71 -6.48
CA THR A 71 -25.79 -2.89 -5.62
C THR A 71 -24.45 -3.59 -5.90
N GLU A 72 -24.12 -3.76 -7.17
CA GLU A 72 -22.84 -4.37 -7.57
C GLU A 72 -21.64 -3.52 -7.11
N LEU A 73 -21.73 -2.21 -7.25
CA LEU A 73 -20.69 -1.31 -6.74
C LEU A 73 -20.59 -1.32 -5.22
N GLY A 74 -21.72 -1.53 -4.52
CA GLY A 74 -21.73 -1.75 -3.08
C GLY A 74 -21.01 -3.03 -2.67
N ILE A 75 -21.22 -4.14 -3.40
CA ILE A 75 -20.53 -5.41 -3.18
C ILE A 75 -19.03 -5.25 -3.42
N ILE A 76 -18.62 -4.62 -4.53
CA ILE A 76 -17.21 -4.34 -4.86
C ILE A 76 -16.55 -3.55 -3.72
N GLY A 77 -17.22 -2.51 -3.20
CA GLY A 77 -16.74 -1.75 -2.06
C GLY A 77 -16.55 -2.59 -0.81
N SER A 78 -17.49 -3.48 -0.52
CA SER A 78 -17.44 -4.39 0.64
C SER A 78 -16.28 -5.39 0.53
N VAL A 79 -16.02 -5.92 -0.66
CA VAL A 79 -14.88 -6.82 -0.93
C VAL A 79 -13.56 -6.11 -0.61
N LEU A 80 -13.40 -4.84 -1.00
CA LEU A 80 -12.20 -4.07 -0.66
C LEU A 80 -12.00 -3.96 0.86
N PHE A 81 -13.05 -3.56 1.60
CA PHE A 81 -12.94 -3.40 3.05
C PHE A 81 -12.62 -4.71 3.76
N PHE A 82 -13.23 -5.80 3.33
CA PHE A 82 -12.98 -7.12 3.90
C PHE A 82 -11.54 -7.60 3.64
N THR A 83 -11.07 -7.51 2.39
CA THR A 83 -9.70 -7.89 2.04
C THR A 83 -8.66 -6.96 2.67
N TYR A 84 -8.97 -5.68 2.80
CA TYR A 84 -8.14 -4.72 3.52
C TYR A 84 -8.01 -5.06 5.01
N ALA A 85 -9.10 -5.45 5.68
CA ALA A 85 -9.07 -5.85 7.09
C ALA A 85 -8.23 -7.12 7.30
N LEU A 86 -8.41 -8.15 6.46
CA LEU A 86 -7.59 -9.36 6.47
C LEU A 86 -6.12 -9.03 6.15
N GLY A 87 -5.91 -8.15 5.18
CA GLY A 87 -4.59 -7.67 4.81
C GLY A 87 -3.89 -6.98 5.98
N LYS A 88 -4.57 -6.12 6.74
CA LYS A 88 -3.99 -5.47 7.92
C LYS A 88 -3.47 -6.46 8.95
N PHE A 89 -4.25 -7.51 9.21
CA PHE A 89 -3.85 -8.54 10.16
C PHE A 89 -2.58 -9.27 9.71
N THR A 90 -2.53 -9.72 8.46
CA THR A 90 -1.37 -10.47 7.93
C THR A 90 -0.17 -9.58 7.65
N ASN A 91 -0.38 -8.42 7.05
CA ASN A 91 0.69 -7.49 6.70
C ASN A 91 1.32 -6.83 7.93
N GLY A 92 0.61 -6.70 9.06
CA GLY A 92 1.18 -6.27 10.32
C GLY A 92 2.34 -7.18 10.74
N PHE A 93 2.15 -8.50 10.74
CA PHE A 93 3.22 -9.46 11.04
C PHE A 93 4.37 -9.44 10.04
N LEU A 94 4.05 -9.19 8.76
CA LEU A 94 5.08 -9.11 7.72
C LEU A 94 5.89 -7.81 7.83
N ALA A 95 5.25 -6.70 8.15
CA ALA A 95 5.88 -5.39 8.29
C ALA A 95 6.93 -5.38 9.40
N ASP A 96 6.64 -6.01 10.55
CA ASP A 96 7.58 -6.11 11.69
C ASP A 96 8.91 -6.79 11.34
N ARG A 97 8.91 -7.63 10.30
CA ARG A 97 10.08 -8.38 9.85
C ARG A 97 10.67 -7.88 8.54
N SER A 98 10.13 -6.82 7.98
CA SER A 98 10.46 -6.32 6.65
C SER A 98 11.00 -4.90 6.69
N ASN A 99 11.78 -4.54 5.65
CA ASN A 99 12.13 -3.15 5.43
C ASN A 99 10.89 -2.36 5.00
N ILE A 100 10.40 -1.48 5.89
CA ILE A 100 9.13 -0.77 5.74
C ILE A 100 9.04 0.01 4.43
N ASN A 101 10.12 0.67 4.01
CA ASN A 101 10.13 1.45 2.77
C ASN A 101 9.89 0.57 1.54
N ARG A 102 10.56 -0.57 1.47
CA ARG A 102 10.40 -1.53 0.36
C ARG A 102 9.03 -2.17 0.37
N PHE A 103 8.53 -2.47 1.57
CA PHE A 103 7.23 -3.06 1.77
C PHE A 103 6.11 -2.12 1.29
N MET A 104 6.11 -0.85 1.72
CA MET A 104 5.16 0.16 1.27
C MET A 104 5.26 0.41 -0.24
N THR A 105 6.48 0.51 -0.79
CA THR A 105 6.68 0.75 -2.23
C THR A 105 6.11 -0.39 -3.08
N THR A 106 6.32 -1.64 -2.66
CA THR A 106 5.77 -2.81 -3.35
C THR A 106 4.24 -2.79 -3.35
N GLY A 107 3.64 -2.51 -2.19
CA GLY A 107 2.19 -2.41 -2.05
C GLY A 107 1.60 -1.31 -2.94
N LEU A 108 2.25 -0.13 -2.97
CA LEU A 108 1.81 0.98 -3.80
C LEU A 108 1.92 0.67 -5.29
N LEU A 109 3.03 0.06 -5.72
CA LEU A 109 3.25 -0.31 -7.12
C LEU A 109 2.20 -1.31 -7.60
N VAL A 110 1.95 -2.37 -6.83
CA VAL A 110 0.91 -3.36 -7.17
C VAL A 110 -0.47 -2.71 -7.19
N THR A 111 -0.81 -1.87 -6.22
CA THR A 111 -2.08 -1.15 -6.18
C THR A 111 -2.26 -0.26 -7.42
N ALA A 112 -1.21 0.46 -7.83
CA ALA A 112 -1.25 1.29 -9.03
C ALA A 112 -1.47 0.47 -10.30
N LEU A 113 -0.77 -0.65 -10.45
CA LEU A 113 -0.95 -1.57 -11.58
C LEU A 113 -2.37 -2.15 -11.63
N VAL A 114 -2.91 -2.57 -10.49
CA VAL A 114 -4.28 -3.08 -10.40
C VAL A 114 -5.29 -2.00 -10.79
N ASN A 115 -5.12 -0.75 -10.33
CA ASN A 115 -5.99 0.35 -10.74
C ASN A 115 -5.94 0.61 -12.25
N LEU A 116 -4.76 0.47 -12.86
CA LEU A 116 -4.61 0.59 -14.31
C LEU A 116 -5.35 -0.54 -15.04
N CYS A 117 -5.26 -1.78 -14.56
CA CYS A 117 -6.01 -2.92 -15.11
C CYS A 117 -7.52 -2.75 -14.97
N LEU A 118 -8.00 -2.14 -13.88
CA LEU A 118 -9.42 -1.87 -13.67
C LEU A 118 -10.02 -0.96 -14.74
N GLY A 119 -9.24 0.00 -15.27
CA GLY A 119 -9.67 0.88 -16.35
C GLY A 119 -9.99 0.16 -17.67
N PHE A 120 -9.54 -1.08 -17.84
CA PHE A 120 -9.80 -1.89 -19.04
C PHE A 120 -10.83 -3.01 -18.81
N THR A 121 -11.43 -3.07 -17.62
CA THR A 121 -12.27 -4.20 -17.20
C THR A 121 -13.72 -3.79 -17.10
N ASN A 122 -14.59 -4.47 -17.88
CA ASN A 122 -16.05 -4.30 -17.84
C ASN A 122 -16.76 -5.51 -17.19
N SER A 123 -16.03 -6.50 -16.69
CA SER A 123 -16.61 -7.68 -16.04
C SER A 123 -16.71 -7.46 -14.53
N PHE A 124 -17.92 -7.59 -13.96
CA PHE A 124 -18.18 -7.45 -12.53
C PHE A 124 -17.26 -8.34 -11.66
N ILE A 125 -17.15 -9.65 -12.03
CA ILE A 125 -16.36 -10.61 -11.25
C ILE A 125 -14.88 -10.22 -11.26
N LEU A 126 -14.35 -9.90 -12.44
CA LEU A 126 -12.94 -9.51 -12.57
C LEU A 126 -12.66 -8.19 -11.84
N PHE A 127 -13.60 -7.23 -11.93
CA PHE A 127 -13.50 -5.97 -11.21
C PHE A 127 -13.47 -6.18 -9.70
N ALA A 128 -14.38 -7.00 -9.15
CA ALA A 128 -14.44 -7.32 -7.72
C ALA A 128 -13.16 -8.01 -7.22
N VAL A 129 -12.62 -8.97 -8.00
CA VAL A 129 -11.37 -9.66 -7.66
C VAL A 129 -10.18 -8.70 -7.66
N LEU A 130 -10.01 -7.91 -8.72
CA LEU A 130 -8.94 -6.92 -8.81
C LEU A 130 -9.04 -5.89 -7.68
N TRP A 131 -10.26 -5.43 -7.38
CA TRP A 131 -10.48 -4.48 -6.29
C TRP A 131 -10.17 -5.08 -4.92
N GLY A 132 -10.50 -6.36 -4.72
CA GLY A 132 -10.11 -7.11 -3.53
C GLY A 132 -8.58 -7.26 -3.39
N ILE A 133 -7.89 -7.59 -4.48
CA ILE A 133 -6.41 -7.62 -4.52
C ILE A 133 -5.85 -6.25 -4.15
N SER A 134 -6.40 -5.18 -4.74
CA SER A 134 -6.03 -3.80 -4.39
C SER A 134 -6.18 -3.54 -2.89
N GLY A 135 -7.28 -3.97 -2.28
CA GLY A 135 -7.51 -3.84 -0.82
C GLY A 135 -6.42 -4.49 0.02
N TRP A 136 -6.02 -5.71 -0.35
CA TRP A 136 -4.93 -6.42 0.34
C TRP A 136 -3.61 -5.66 0.28
N PHE A 137 -3.19 -5.22 -0.92
CA PHE A 137 -1.93 -4.50 -1.09
C PHE A 137 -1.96 -3.08 -0.52
N GLN A 138 -3.13 -2.43 -0.50
CA GLN A 138 -3.30 -1.14 0.16
C GLN A 138 -3.08 -1.22 1.68
N SER A 139 -3.35 -2.37 2.30
CA SER A 139 -3.10 -2.56 3.72
C SER A 139 -1.61 -2.52 4.10
N MET A 140 -0.70 -2.76 3.14
CA MET A 140 0.75 -2.63 3.34
C MET A 140 1.21 -1.20 3.64
N GLY A 141 0.44 -0.20 3.20
CA GLY A 141 0.72 1.21 3.49
C GLY A 141 0.27 1.67 4.87
N ALA A 142 -0.54 0.87 5.57
CA ALA A 142 -1.14 1.20 6.85
C ALA A 142 -0.82 0.17 7.95
N ALA A 143 0.16 -0.70 7.70
CA ALA A 143 0.66 -1.72 8.62
C ALA A 143 1.69 -1.13 9.61
#